data_57a19424de91718c1faac2f7ec39a33c
#
_entry.id   57a19424de91718c1faac2f7ec39a33c
#
_cell.length_a   1.000
_cell.length_b   1.000
_cell.length_c   1.000
_cell.angle_alpha   90.00
_cell.angle_beta   90.00
_cell.angle_gamma   90.00
#
_symmetry.space_group_name_H-M   'P 1'
#
loop_
_entity.id
_entity.type
_entity.pdbx_description
1 polymer ?
#
loop_
_entity_poly.entity_id
_entity_poly.type
_entity_poly.pdbx_seq_one_letter_code
_entity_poly.pdbx_strand_id
1 'polypeptide(L)'
;MISIVIVSLNTKNDFELSLKSIIKQTYKNYEIIVVDGKSSDGTIDTILKYKKFFKKTIIEKDKGIYHAMNKGINFISSGWTIFLNSGDVF
;
A
#
# COMPACT_ATOMS: atom_id res chain seq x y z
N MET A 1 3.81 15.09 8.00
CA MET A 1 3.92 13.68 7.59
C MET A 1 2.63 13.23 6.92
N ILE A 2 2.75 12.55 5.80
CA ILE A 2 1.61 11.95 5.10
C ILE A 2 1.71 10.44 5.25
N SER A 3 0.62 9.80 5.63
CA SER A 3 0.53 8.34 5.67
C SER A 3 -0.21 7.87 4.42
N ILE A 4 0.40 6.98 3.66
CA ILE A 4 -0.18 6.44 2.44
C ILE A 4 -0.49 4.96 2.67
N VAL A 5 -1.77 4.62 2.65
CA VAL A 5 -2.21 3.24 2.82
C VAL A 5 -2.58 2.68 1.45
N ILE A 6 -1.84 1.70 0.98
CA ILE A 6 -2.09 1.05 -0.31
C ILE A 6 -2.76 -0.29 -0.05
N VAL A 7 -3.95 -0.46 -0.59
CA VAL A 7 -4.66 -1.75 -0.51
C VAL A 7 -4.55 -2.45 -1.84
N SER A 8 -4.33 -3.76 -1.82
CA SER A 8 -4.13 -4.55 -3.04
C SER A 8 -4.77 -5.93 -2.93
N LEU A 9 -5.24 -6.43 -4.08
CA LEU A 9 -5.69 -7.82 -4.23
C LEU A 9 -5.61 -8.18 -5.71
N ASN A 10 -4.66 -9.06 -6.06
CA ASN A 10 -4.45 -9.53 -7.43
C ASN A 10 -4.30 -8.38 -8.44
N THR A 11 -3.43 -7.43 -8.13
CA THR A 11 -3.21 -6.25 -8.97
C THR A 11 -1.71 -6.01 -9.18
N LYS A 12 -0.99 -7.07 -9.54
CA LYS A 12 0.48 -7.05 -9.63
C LYS A 12 1.03 -5.84 -10.40
N ASN A 13 0.58 -5.65 -11.65
CA ASN A 13 1.09 -4.56 -12.48
C ASN A 13 0.66 -3.20 -11.96
N ASP A 14 -0.60 -3.09 -11.54
CA ASP A 14 -1.15 -1.83 -11.03
C ASP A 14 -0.52 -1.44 -9.70
N PHE A 15 -0.21 -2.41 -8.84
CA PHE A 15 0.47 -2.15 -7.58
C PHE A 15 1.83 -1.49 -7.84
N GLU A 16 2.60 -2.04 -8.74
CA GLU A 16 3.93 -1.51 -9.05
C GLU A 16 3.84 -0.11 -9.65
N LEU A 17 2.86 0.15 -10.52
CA LEU A 17 2.64 1.48 -11.09
C LEU A 17 2.31 2.51 -10.00
N SER A 18 1.43 2.17 -9.08
CA SER A 18 1.06 3.05 -7.97
C SER A 18 2.28 3.36 -7.10
N LEU A 19 3.06 2.34 -6.78
CA LEU A 19 4.24 2.50 -5.94
C LEU A 19 5.29 3.37 -6.61
N LYS A 20 5.56 3.15 -7.89
CA LYS A 20 6.52 3.96 -8.64
C LYS A 20 6.09 5.42 -8.71
N SER A 21 4.79 5.68 -8.82
CA SER A 21 4.24 7.02 -8.79
C SER A 21 4.56 7.73 -7.48
N ILE A 22 4.43 7.03 -6.36
CA ILE A 22 4.75 7.58 -5.04
C ILE A 22 6.25 7.86 -4.92
N ILE A 23 7.09 6.93 -5.33
CA ILE A 23 8.54 7.04 -5.20
C ILE A 23 9.07 8.21 -6.02
N LYS A 24 8.43 8.55 -7.13
CA LYS A 24 8.83 9.67 -7.99
C LYS A 24 8.49 11.04 -7.41
N GLN A 25 7.70 11.12 -6.36
CA GLN A 25 7.31 12.40 -5.77
C GLN A 25 8.53 13.14 -5.22
N THR A 26 8.53 14.47 -5.39
CA THR A 26 9.56 15.30 -4.80
C THR A 26 9.39 15.43 -3.30
N TYR A 27 8.15 15.42 -2.82
CA TYR A 27 7.85 15.45 -1.40
C TYR A 27 8.15 14.07 -0.80
N LYS A 28 9.05 14.01 0.17
CA LYS A 28 9.49 12.74 0.74
C LYS A 28 9.09 12.53 2.20
N ASN A 29 8.36 13.47 2.79
CA ASN A 29 7.91 13.32 4.18
C ASN A 29 6.62 12.51 4.25
N TYR A 30 6.73 11.21 3.94
CA TYR A 30 5.60 10.29 3.98
C TYR A 30 6.03 8.93 4.50
N GLU A 31 5.04 8.15 4.91
CA GLU A 31 5.23 6.74 5.26
C GLU A 31 4.24 5.91 4.43
N ILE A 32 4.62 4.68 4.08
CA ILE A 32 3.79 3.79 3.27
C ILE A 32 3.40 2.56 4.09
N ILE A 33 2.13 2.26 4.10
CA ILE A 33 1.59 1.06 4.73
C ILE A 33 0.89 0.26 3.64
N VAL A 34 1.26 -1.00 3.49
CA VAL A 34 0.68 -1.87 2.46
C VAL A 34 -0.19 -2.93 3.11
N VAL A 35 -1.41 -3.06 2.62
CA VAL A 35 -2.33 -4.10 3.06
C VAL A 35 -2.75 -4.90 1.83
N ASP A 36 -2.31 -6.15 1.76
CA ASP A 36 -2.64 -7.06 0.66
C ASP A 36 -3.63 -8.13 1.14
N GLY A 37 -4.66 -8.38 0.35
CA GLY A 37 -5.71 -9.34 0.66
C GLY A 37 -5.32 -10.79 0.37
N LYS A 38 -4.02 -11.09 0.43
CA LYS A 38 -3.46 -12.42 0.14
C LYS A 38 -3.58 -12.77 -1.33
N SER A 39 -2.98 -11.92 -2.17
CA SER A 39 -2.96 -12.09 -3.62
C SER A 39 -2.32 -13.39 -4.06
N SER A 40 -2.77 -13.90 -5.22
CA SER A 40 -2.26 -15.12 -5.80
C SER A 40 -1.61 -14.94 -7.18
N ASP A 41 -1.51 -13.70 -7.67
CA ASP A 41 -1.03 -13.39 -9.03
C ASP A 41 0.42 -12.91 -9.10
N GLY A 42 1.16 -12.99 -7.99
CA GLY A 42 2.53 -12.46 -7.94
C GLY A 42 2.62 -11.07 -7.31
N THR A 43 1.50 -10.47 -6.90
CA THR A 43 1.50 -9.18 -6.21
C THR A 43 2.36 -9.23 -4.94
N ILE A 44 2.29 -10.34 -4.21
CA ILE A 44 3.06 -10.51 -2.97
C ILE A 44 4.56 -10.44 -3.25
N ASP A 45 5.03 -11.06 -4.32
CA ASP A 45 6.45 -11.02 -4.69
C ASP A 45 6.89 -9.57 -4.97
N THR A 46 6.05 -8.80 -5.64
CA THR A 46 6.31 -7.39 -5.90
C THR A 46 6.36 -6.58 -4.60
N ILE A 47 5.43 -6.84 -3.69
CA ILE A 47 5.41 -6.18 -2.38
C ILE A 47 6.72 -6.46 -1.64
N LEU A 48 7.15 -7.70 -1.60
CA LEU A 48 8.38 -8.09 -0.89
C LEU A 48 9.62 -7.47 -1.54
N LYS A 49 9.62 -7.29 -2.86
CA LYS A 49 10.70 -6.64 -3.58
C LYS A 49 10.93 -5.20 -3.12
N TYR A 50 9.86 -4.49 -2.78
CA TYR A 50 9.91 -3.10 -2.34
C TYR A 50 9.73 -2.91 -0.84
N LYS A 51 9.81 -3.98 -0.06
CA LYS A 51 9.52 -3.97 1.38
C LYS A 51 10.27 -2.88 2.15
N LYS A 52 11.49 -2.57 1.75
CA LYS A 52 12.31 -1.57 2.45
C LYS A 52 11.71 -0.16 2.44
N PHE A 53 10.77 0.11 1.52
CA PHE A 53 10.12 1.41 1.42
C PHE A 53 8.89 1.53 2.33
N PHE A 54 8.46 0.43 2.95
CA PHE A 54 7.21 0.39 3.70
C PHE A 54 7.44 0.41 5.19
N LYS A 55 6.64 1.22 5.89
CA LYS A 55 6.63 1.20 7.35
C LYS A 55 6.06 -0.13 7.86
N LYS A 56 5.01 -0.63 7.21
CA LYS A 56 4.34 -1.86 7.61
C LYS A 56 3.77 -2.56 6.38
N THR A 57 3.86 -3.89 6.37
CA THR A 57 3.27 -4.73 5.33
C THR A 57 2.37 -5.75 6.01
N ILE A 58 1.11 -5.78 5.59
CA ILE A 58 0.13 -6.74 6.08
C ILE A 58 -0.32 -7.57 4.89
N ILE A 59 -0.11 -8.88 4.95
CA ILE A 59 -0.53 -9.82 3.90
C ILE A 59 -1.43 -10.84 4.56
N GLU A 60 -2.75 -10.64 4.45
CA GLU A 60 -3.71 -11.57 5.02
C GLU A 60 -5.07 -11.38 4.34
N LYS A 61 -5.88 -12.43 4.35
CA LYS A 61 -7.20 -12.38 3.75
C LYS A 61 -8.06 -11.34 4.47
N ASP A 62 -8.79 -10.54 3.69
CA ASP A 62 -9.70 -9.53 4.24
C ASP A 62 -11.10 -9.71 3.65
N LYS A 63 -12.06 -8.92 4.17
CA LYS A 63 -13.47 -8.98 3.78
C LYS A 63 -13.85 -7.87 2.80
N GLY A 64 -12.88 -7.29 2.14
CA GLY A 64 -13.10 -6.22 1.18
C GLY A 64 -12.26 -5.01 1.50
N ILE A 65 -12.42 -3.96 0.66
CA ILE A 65 -11.56 -2.79 0.71
C ILE A 65 -11.63 -2.04 2.05
N TYR A 66 -12.80 -1.92 2.64
CA TYR A 66 -12.93 -1.21 3.91
C TYR A 66 -12.27 -1.97 5.05
N HIS A 67 -12.33 -3.29 5.02
CA HIS A 67 -11.65 -4.12 6.00
C HIS A 67 -10.13 -3.95 5.88
N ALA A 68 -9.61 -3.93 4.64
CA ALA A 68 -8.19 -3.71 4.39
C ALA A 68 -7.76 -2.31 4.86
N MET A 69 -8.54 -1.28 4.57
CA MET A 69 -8.26 0.08 5.02
C MET A 69 -8.20 0.15 6.55
N ASN A 70 -9.12 -0.51 7.23
CA ASN A 70 -9.15 -0.51 8.70
C ASN A 70 -7.91 -1.16 9.29
N LYS A 71 -7.39 -2.21 8.66
CA LYS A 71 -6.14 -2.83 9.09
C LYS A 71 -4.99 -1.83 8.99
N GLY A 72 -4.92 -1.07 7.89
CA GLY A 72 -3.87 -0.10 7.68
C GLY A 72 -3.92 1.06 8.67
N ILE A 73 -5.11 1.52 9.02
CA ILE A 73 -5.30 2.64 9.95
C ILE A 73 -4.58 2.42 11.28
N ASN A 74 -4.51 1.19 11.74
CA ASN A 74 -3.86 0.86 13.02
C ASN A 74 -2.37 1.20 13.03
N PHE A 75 -1.75 1.42 11.88
CA PHE A 75 -0.31 1.67 11.78
C PHE A 75 0.01 3.09 11.35
N ILE A 76 -0.99 3.96 11.25
CA ILE A 76 -0.79 5.37 10.89
C ILE A 76 -0.18 6.11 12.08
N SER A 77 0.92 6.83 11.83
CA SER A 77 1.57 7.60 12.89
C SER A 77 0.79 8.87 13.24
N SER A 78 0.56 9.73 12.26
CA SER A 78 -0.16 10.99 12.47
C SER A 78 -0.23 11.77 11.17
N GLY A 79 -0.99 12.88 11.18
CA GLY A 79 -1.07 13.81 10.06
C GLY A 79 -2.12 13.38 9.03
N TRP A 80 -1.84 13.66 7.77
CA TRP A 80 -2.77 13.38 6.69
C TRP A 80 -2.65 11.93 6.23
N THR A 81 -3.79 11.34 5.88
CA THR A 81 -3.83 9.96 5.40
C THR A 81 -4.44 9.93 4.00
N ILE A 82 -3.75 9.23 3.09
CA ILE A 82 -4.21 9.00 1.72
C ILE A 82 -4.40 7.52 1.54
N PHE A 83 -5.57 7.11 1.07
CA PHE A 83 -5.85 5.71 0.75
C PHE A 83 -5.79 5.54 -0.76
N LEU A 84 -4.97 4.59 -1.22
CA LEU A 84 -4.86 4.25 -2.63
C LEU A 84 -5.25 2.80 -2.87
N ASN A 85 -6.12 2.58 -3.85
CA ASN A 85 -6.28 1.25 -4.41
C ASN A 85 -5.16 1.03 -5.40
N SER A 86 -4.67 -0.20 -5.53
CA SER A 86 -3.69 -0.52 -6.55
C SER A 86 -4.21 -0.12 -7.93
N GLY A 87 -3.38 0.57 -8.68
CA GLY A 87 -3.74 1.10 -9.98
C GLY A 87 -4.00 2.60 -9.97
N ASP A 88 -4.31 3.17 -8.80
CA ASP A 88 -4.47 4.61 -8.68
C ASP A 88 -3.10 5.28 -8.82
N VAL A 89 -3.08 6.45 -9.45
CA VAL A 89 -1.85 7.22 -9.64
C VAL A 89 -1.82 8.36 -8.63
N PHE A 90 -0.72 8.44 -7.96
CA PHE A 90 -0.51 9.48 -6.94
C PHE A 90 -0.18 10.82 -7.58
#